data_73d4661a00b7e53a3ce5394a2369958f
#
_entry.id   73d4661a00b7e53a3ce5394a2369958f
#
_cell.length_a   1.000
_cell.length_b   1.000
_cell.length_c   1.000
_cell.angle_alpha   90.00
_cell.angle_beta   90.00
_cell.angle_gamma   90.00
#
_symmetry.space_group_name_H-M   'P 1'
#
loop_
_entity.id
_entity.type
_entity.pdbx_description
1 polymer ?
#
loop_
_entity_poly.entity_id
_entity_poly.type
_entity_poly.pdbx_seq_one_letter_code
_entity_poly.pdbx_strand_id
1 'polypeptide(L)'
;MPKIIDSRKQVEIKEVCVSNQYKIEDIELLNNSTNSKISISINYENFDYNFFEQIKNNVSSFYYDLNIYRKDVIEKKSLMECESQINQLKSFAKPLYLGGGINISNVKEAIKTISPHGIDISTGLKKSNSVDEEKLKKILDNLGFDEIS
;
A
#
# COMPACT_ATOMS: atom_id res chain seq x y z
N MET A 1 20.96 5.37 13.63
CA MET A 1 20.30 4.09 13.33
C MET A 1 20.25 3.24 14.58
N PRO A 2 19.09 2.78 15.01
CA PRO A 2 19.03 1.81 16.10
C PRO A 2 19.60 0.48 15.61
N LYS A 3 20.70 0.02 16.18
CA LYS A 3 21.19 -1.34 15.97
C LYS A 3 20.25 -2.31 16.67
N ILE A 4 19.38 -2.97 15.92
CA ILE A 4 18.74 -4.19 16.41
C ILE A 4 19.70 -5.33 16.09
N ILE A 5 20.65 -5.57 16.97
CA ILE A 5 21.49 -6.76 16.92
C ILE A 5 21.25 -7.52 18.23
N ASP A 6 20.30 -8.44 18.19
CA ASP A 6 20.37 -9.61 19.05
C ASP A 6 21.16 -10.68 18.31
N SER A 7 22.36 -10.97 18.78
CA SER A 7 23.30 -11.91 18.15
C SER A 7 22.82 -13.38 18.13
N ARG A 8 21.60 -13.66 18.55
CA ARG A 8 21.05 -15.03 18.67
C ARG A 8 19.93 -15.36 17.70
N LYS A 9 19.37 -14.37 16.97
CA LYS A 9 18.43 -14.61 15.87
C LYS A 9 18.68 -13.55 14.80
N GLN A 10 19.37 -13.91 13.75
CA GLN A 10 19.37 -13.10 12.51
C GLN A 10 17.96 -13.16 11.94
N VAL A 11 17.19 -12.08 12.08
CA VAL A 11 15.94 -11.90 11.36
C VAL A 11 16.32 -11.36 9.99
N GLU A 12 16.12 -12.16 8.96
CA GLU A 12 16.25 -11.69 7.57
C GLU A 12 15.06 -10.79 7.25
N ILE A 13 15.32 -9.50 7.11
CA ILE A 13 14.33 -8.53 6.66
C ILE A 13 14.29 -8.58 5.14
N LYS A 14 13.18 -9.03 4.57
CA LYS A 14 13.01 -9.16 3.11
C LYS A 14 12.54 -7.88 2.45
N GLU A 15 11.77 -7.08 3.15
CA GLU A 15 11.19 -5.85 2.65
C GLU A 15 11.07 -4.80 3.76
N VAL A 16 11.36 -3.56 3.41
CA VAL A 16 11.20 -2.39 4.28
C VAL A 16 10.25 -1.41 3.59
N CYS A 17 9.15 -1.09 4.25
CA CYS A 17 8.21 -0.08 3.76
C CYS A 17 8.47 1.25 4.47
N VAL A 18 8.72 2.30 3.70
CA VAL A 18 8.97 3.64 4.20
C VAL A 18 7.96 4.64 3.64
N SER A 19 7.73 5.72 4.37
CA SER A 19 6.82 6.78 3.93
C SER A 19 7.46 7.66 2.84
N ASN A 20 6.64 8.22 1.94
CA ASN A 20 7.06 9.23 0.97
C ASN A 20 7.42 10.60 1.58
N GLN A 21 7.46 10.70 2.90
CA GLN A 21 7.95 11.90 3.62
C GLN A 21 9.47 11.87 3.84
N TYR A 22 10.14 10.76 3.55
CA TYR A 22 11.60 10.68 3.61
C TYR A 22 12.23 11.43 2.43
N LYS A 23 13.47 11.90 2.64
CA LYS A 23 14.23 12.53 1.56
C LYS A 23 14.76 11.47 0.58
N ILE A 24 15.05 11.90 -0.63
CA ILE A 24 15.60 11.04 -1.68
C ILE A 24 16.90 10.40 -1.21
N GLU A 25 17.78 11.19 -0.59
CA GLU A 25 19.08 10.73 -0.10
C GLU A 25 18.95 9.64 0.98
N ASP A 26 17.90 9.70 1.81
CA ASP A 26 17.63 8.69 2.84
C ASP A 26 17.20 7.35 2.19
N ILE A 27 16.41 7.41 1.12
CA ILE A 27 15.97 6.23 0.37
C ILE A 27 17.13 5.59 -0.38
N GLU A 28 17.99 6.40 -1.00
CA GLU A 28 19.19 5.94 -1.67
C GLU A 28 20.18 5.30 -0.68
N LEU A 29 20.37 5.94 0.49
CA LEU A 29 21.19 5.38 1.55
C LEU A 29 20.64 4.02 2.04
N LEU A 30 19.34 3.93 2.23
CA LEU A 30 18.68 2.70 2.65
C LEU A 30 18.88 1.60 1.60
N ASN A 31 18.67 1.90 0.32
CA ASN A 31 18.86 0.96 -0.78
C ASN A 31 20.30 0.45 -0.88
N ASN A 32 21.28 1.31 -0.62
CA ASN A 32 22.70 0.95 -0.66
C ASN A 32 23.16 0.21 0.61
N SER A 33 22.41 0.31 1.70
CA SER A 33 22.77 -0.24 3.02
C SER A 33 22.12 -1.58 3.32
N THR A 34 21.18 -2.04 2.49
CA THR A 34 20.43 -3.29 2.73
C THR A 34 20.22 -4.07 1.43
N ASN A 35 20.14 -5.40 1.57
CA ASN A 35 19.68 -6.28 0.48
C ASN A 35 18.14 -6.44 0.47
N SER A 36 17.44 -5.77 1.37
CA SER A 36 15.98 -5.82 1.44
C SER A 36 15.35 -5.04 0.29
N LYS A 37 14.19 -5.47 -0.14
CA LYS A 37 13.35 -4.68 -1.03
C LYS A 37 12.86 -3.44 -0.30
N ILE A 38 12.78 -2.31 -1.00
CA ILE A 38 12.24 -1.07 -0.46
C ILE A 38 10.91 -0.78 -1.13
N SER A 39 9.89 -0.55 -0.33
CA SER A 39 8.57 -0.14 -0.76
C SER A 39 8.24 1.23 -0.21
N ILE A 40 7.50 2.02 -0.96
CA ILE A 40 7.06 3.36 -0.53
C ILE A 40 5.58 3.34 -0.21
N SER A 41 5.25 3.75 1.01
CA SER A 41 3.87 4.06 1.42
C SER A 41 3.54 5.51 1.04
N ILE A 42 2.50 5.68 0.26
CA ILE A 42 2.11 6.95 -0.36
C ILE A 42 0.76 7.38 0.18
N ASN A 43 0.71 8.55 0.81
CA ASN A 43 -0.53 9.24 1.11
C ASN A 43 -0.89 10.15 -0.07
N TYR A 44 -2.12 10.09 -0.57
CA TYR A 44 -2.56 10.87 -1.72
C TYR A 44 -2.42 12.39 -1.53
N GLU A 45 -2.56 12.89 -0.30
CA GLU A 45 -2.42 14.33 0.03
C GLU A 45 -0.99 14.86 -0.19
N ASN A 46 0.00 13.98 -0.12
CA ASN A 46 1.43 14.32 -0.22
C ASN A 46 2.06 13.74 -1.48
N PHE A 47 1.29 13.62 -2.55
CA PHE A 47 1.77 13.07 -3.81
C PHE A 47 2.67 14.06 -4.55
N ASP A 48 3.89 13.64 -4.86
CA ASP A 48 4.84 14.40 -5.70
C ASP A 48 5.42 13.47 -6.77
N TYR A 49 5.00 13.62 -8.01
CA TYR A 49 5.48 12.82 -9.13
C TYR A 49 7.00 12.93 -9.32
N ASN A 50 7.57 14.12 -9.17
CA ASN A 50 9.01 14.33 -9.35
C ASN A 50 9.83 13.56 -8.32
N PHE A 51 9.33 13.45 -7.09
CA PHE A 51 9.94 12.62 -6.07
C PHE A 51 9.97 11.15 -6.51
N PHE A 52 8.84 10.60 -6.96
CA PHE A 52 8.77 9.20 -7.39
C PHE A 52 9.61 8.92 -8.64
N GLU A 53 9.69 9.86 -9.59
CA GLU A 53 10.55 9.76 -10.76
C GLU A 53 12.03 9.62 -10.36
N GLN A 54 12.47 10.32 -9.32
CA GLN A 54 13.86 10.27 -8.86
C GLN A 54 14.19 8.97 -8.12
N ILE A 55 13.25 8.42 -7.34
CA ILE A 55 13.49 7.20 -6.56
C ILE A 55 13.08 5.90 -7.25
N LYS A 56 12.50 5.94 -8.43
CA LYS A 56 11.91 4.76 -9.10
C LYS A 56 12.87 3.57 -9.24
N ASN A 57 14.17 3.81 -9.38
CA ASN A 57 15.17 2.75 -9.48
C ASN A 57 15.57 2.15 -8.14
N ASN A 58 15.28 2.84 -7.05
CA ASN A 58 15.66 2.47 -5.68
C ASN A 58 14.55 1.74 -4.94
N VAL A 59 13.34 1.66 -5.53
CA VAL A 59 12.17 1.07 -4.90
C VAL A 59 11.62 -0.10 -5.70
N SER A 60 11.03 -1.05 -4.99
CA SER A 60 10.49 -2.29 -5.55
C SER A 60 9.00 -2.24 -5.79
N SER A 61 8.26 -1.50 -4.97
CA SER A 61 6.79 -1.41 -5.06
C SER A 61 6.25 -0.15 -4.39
N PHE A 62 5.00 0.15 -4.67
CA PHE A 62 4.25 1.26 -4.09
C PHE A 62 3.05 0.75 -3.31
N TYR A 63 2.83 1.31 -2.11
CA TYR A 63 1.63 1.14 -1.31
C TYR A 63 0.88 2.47 -1.28
N TYR A 64 -0.23 2.56 -1.99
CA TYR A 64 -1.00 3.77 -2.09
C TYR A 64 -2.14 3.75 -1.08
N ASP A 65 -2.11 4.70 -0.13
CA ASP A 65 -3.13 4.87 0.89
C ASP A 65 -4.16 5.90 0.41
N LEU A 66 -5.38 5.44 0.16
CA LEU A 66 -6.50 6.28 -0.26
C LEU A 66 -6.96 7.24 0.84
N ASN A 67 -6.56 6.99 2.10
CA ASN A 67 -6.91 7.80 3.28
C ASN A 67 -8.42 8.09 3.42
N ILE A 68 -9.22 7.10 3.11
CA ILE A 68 -10.68 7.18 3.06
C ILE A 68 -11.29 7.36 4.46
N TYR A 69 -10.49 7.15 5.52
CA TYR A 69 -10.95 7.19 6.91
C TYR A 69 -11.43 8.54 7.43
N ARG A 70 -11.07 9.62 6.79
CA ARG A 70 -11.44 10.96 7.29
C ARG A 70 -12.83 11.40 6.89
N LYS A 71 -13.50 10.69 5.98
CA LYS A 71 -14.88 10.98 5.57
C LYS A 71 -15.59 9.68 5.30
N ASP A 72 -16.76 9.52 5.86
CA ASP A 72 -17.63 8.33 5.76
C ASP A 72 -18.09 7.98 4.33
N VAL A 73 -17.57 8.64 3.32
CA VAL A 73 -17.95 8.47 1.92
C VAL A 73 -16.73 8.62 1.03
N ILE A 74 -16.44 7.60 0.22
CA ILE A 74 -15.62 7.78 -0.97
C ILE A 74 -16.47 8.61 -1.94
N GLU A 75 -16.31 9.91 -1.93
CA GLU A 75 -16.84 10.74 -3.01
C GLU A 75 -16.18 10.29 -4.30
N LYS A 76 -16.98 10.10 -5.35
CA LYS A 76 -16.45 9.78 -6.71
C LYS A 76 -15.29 10.68 -7.13
N LYS A 77 -15.26 11.89 -6.62
CA LYS A 77 -14.22 12.89 -6.83
C LYS A 77 -12.86 12.47 -6.29
N SER A 78 -12.82 11.89 -5.08
CA SER A 78 -11.57 11.39 -4.46
C SER A 78 -10.97 10.22 -5.23
N LEU A 79 -11.80 9.31 -5.74
CA LEU A 79 -11.33 8.19 -6.57
C LEU A 79 -10.76 8.68 -7.91
N MET A 80 -11.36 9.69 -8.54
CA MET A 80 -10.85 10.24 -9.80
C MET A 80 -9.51 10.96 -9.61
N GLU A 81 -9.34 11.70 -8.52
CA GLU A 81 -8.05 12.33 -8.20
C GLU A 81 -6.98 11.28 -7.92
N CYS A 82 -7.31 10.26 -7.13
CA CYS A 82 -6.42 9.14 -6.87
C CYS A 82 -6.08 8.35 -8.15
N GLU A 83 -7.04 8.17 -9.05
CA GLU A 83 -6.82 7.47 -10.31
C GLU A 83 -5.74 8.14 -11.17
N SER A 84 -5.73 9.47 -11.24
CA SER A 84 -4.70 10.23 -11.96
C SER A 84 -3.30 9.97 -11.37
N GLN A 85 -3.16 10.08 -10.05
CA GLN A 85 -1.90 9.80 -9.35
C GLN A 85 -1.46 8.34 -9.53
N ILE A 86 -2.39 7.41 -9.40
CA ILE A 86 -2.15 5.98 -9.56
C ILE A 86 -1.69 5.64 -10.98
N ASN A 87 -2.27 6.27 -12.00
CA ASN A 87 -1.85 6.07 -13.38
C ASN A 87 -0.41 6.57 -13.61
N GLN A 88 -0.02 7.65 -12.95
CA GLN A 88 1.37 8.10 -12.96
C GLN A 88 2.32 7.08 -12.30
N LEU A 89 1.93 6.49 -11.16
CA LEU A 89 2.73 5.44 -10.50
C LEU A 89 2.82 4.17 -11.36
N LYS A 90 1.75 3.80 -12.04
CA LYS A 90 1.74 2.64 -12.96
C LYS A 90 2.70 2.80 -14.12
N SER A 91 2.99 4.03 -14.55
CA SER A 91 3.96 4.28 -15.63
C SER A 91 5.37 3.80 -15.27
N PHE A 92 5.69 3.64 -13.99
CA PHE A 92 6.97 3.08 -13.53
C PHE A 92 7.06 1.55 -13.65
N ALA A 93 5.99 0.87 -14.05
CA ALA A 93 5.90 -0.58 -14.22
C ALA A 93 6.30 -1.38 -12.96
N LYS A 94 5.93 -0.89 -11.77
CA LYS A 94 6.17 -1.54 -10.49
C LYS A 94 4.86 -2.00 -9.85
N PRO A 95 4.90 -3.05 -9.00
CA PRO A 95 3.74 -3.46 -8.23
C PRO A 95 3.15 -2.30 -7.43
N LEU A 96 1.84 -2.15 -7.52
CA LEU A 96 1.06 -1.17 -6.78
C LEU A 96 0.04 -1.88 -5.90
N TYR A 97 0.11 -1.63 -4.61
CA TYR A 97 -0.83 -2.11 -3.62
C TYR A 97 -1.72 -0.96 -3.15
N LEU A 98 -2.99 -1.24 -2.94
CA LEU A 98 -3.98 -0.25 -2.57
C LEU A 98 -4.49 -0.51 -1.16
N GLY A 99 -4.44 0.50 -0.31
CA GLY A 99 -4.95 0.47 1.06
C GLY A 99 -5.71 1.73 1.44
N GLY A 100 -5.97 1.90 2.73
CA GLY A 100 -6.58 3.11 3.26
C GLY A 100 -8.10 3.15 3.13
N GLY A 101 -8.80 2.43 4.01
CA GLY A 101 -10.27 2.45 4.08
C GLY A 101 -10.99 1.47 3.17
N ILE A 102 -10.26 0.54 2.60
CA ILE A 102 -10.85 -0.56 1.85
C ILE A 102 -11.69 -1.44 2.80
N ASN A 103 -12.90 -1.74 2.37
CA ASN A 103 -13.87 -2.54 3.11
C ASN A 103 -14.83 -3.25 2.14
N ILE A 104 -15.77 -4.01 2.68
CA ILE A 104 -16.71 -4.80 1.90
C ILE A 104 -17.56 -3.98 0.92
N SER A 105 -17.87 -2.72 1.25
CA SER A 105 -18.76 -1.89 0.42
C SER A 105 -18.04 -1.25 -0.77
N ASN A 106 -16.71 -1.10 -0.73
CA ASN A 106 -15.94 -0.36 -1.73
C ASN A 106 -14.87 -1.18 -2.44
N VAL A 107 -14.52 -2.36 -1.93
CA VAL A 107 -13.41 -3.18 -2.47
C VAL A 107 -13.59 -3.53 -3.95
N LYS A 108 -14.80 -3.89 -4.36
CA LYS A 108 -15.08 -4.28 -5.74
C LYS A 108 -14.93 -3.11 -6.72
N GLU A 109 -15.43 -1.94 -6.32
CA GLU A 109 -15.30 -0.73 -7.13
C GLU A 109 -13.84 -0.27 -7.20
N ALA A 110 -13.12 -0.28 -6.08
CA ALA A 110 -11.71 0.08 -6.02
C ALA A 110 -10.85 -0.81 -6.94
N ILE A 111 -11.07 -2.12 -6.93
CA ILE A 111 -10.35 -3.04 -7.82
C ILE A 111 -10.71 -2.79 -9.28
N LYS A 112 -11.99 -2.64 -9.59
CA LYS A 112 -12.45 -2.42 -10.97
C LYS A 112 -11.91 -1.13 -11.56
N THR A 113 -11.87 -0.06 -10.76
CA THR A 113 -11.43 1.26 -11.20
C THR A 113 -9.91 1.34 -11.29
N ILE A 114 -9.22 0.81 -10.29
CA ILE A 114 -7.78 1.01 -10.12
C ILE A 114 -6.96 -0.15 -10.68
N SER A 115 -7.49 -1.37 -10.68
CA SER A 115 -6.73 -2.59 -11.08
C SER A 115 -5.36 -2.67 -10.40
N PRO A 116 -5.28 -2.69 -9.05
CA PRO A 116 -4.03 -2.79 -8.33
C PRO A 116 -3.47 -4.22 -8.39
N HIS A 117 -2.19 -4.39 -8.07
CA HIS A 117 -1.56 -5.72 -7.93
C HIS A 117 -2.01 -6.44 -6.66
N GLY A 118 -2.45 -5.70 -5.65
CA GLY A 118 -2.97 -6.25 -4.41
C GLY A 118 -3.66 -5.19 -3.57
N ILE A 119 -4.30 -5.66 -2.51
CA ILE A 119 -5.08 -4.82 -1.59
C ILE A 119 -4.59 -5.04 -0.17
N ASP A 120 -4.42 -3.95 0.55
CA ASP A 120 -4.19 -3.93 1.99
C ASP A 120 -5.48 -3.55 2.72
N ILE A 121 -6.01 -4.47 3.51
CA ILE A 121 -7.24 -4.26 4.27
C ILE A 121 -6.94 -4.49 5.75
N SER A 122 -7.09 -3.45 6.54
CA SER A 122 -6.88 -3.51 7.99
C SER A 122 -8.20 -3.34 8.75
N THR A 123 -8.62 -2.12 8.98
CA THR A 123 -9.84 -1.82 9.76
C THR A 123 -11.11 -2.33 9.12
N GLY A 124 -11.17 -2.41 7.81
CA GLY A 124 -12.32 -2.99 7.08
C GLY A 124 -12.64 -4.44 7.44
N LEU A 125 -11.65 -5.17 7.97
CA LEU A 125 -11.78 -6.55 8.44
C LEU A 125 -11.93 -6.70 9.95
N LYS A 126 -11.78 -5.63 10.73
CA LYS A 126 -11.77 -5.74 12.20
C LYS A 126 -13.17 -5.77 12.80
N LYS A 127 -13.26 -6.58 13.88
CA LYS A 127 -14.30 -6.50 14.89
C LYS A 127 -13.57 -6.38 16.23
N SER A 128 -13.64 -5.21 16.86
CA SER A 128 -12.79 -4.87 18.01
C SER A 128 -11.30 -5.02 17.65
N ASN A 129 -10.54 -5.88 18.33
CA ASN A 129 -9.11 -6.10 18.11
C ASN A 129 -8.78 -7.38 17.31
N SER A 130 -9.78 -8.05 16.76
CA SER A 130 -9.61 -9.30 15.98
C SER A 130 -10.12 -9.15 14.56
N VAL A 131 -9.72 -10.06 13.68
CA VAL A 131 -10.29 -10.18 12.35
C VAL A 131 -11.70 -10.76 12.46
N ASP A 132 -12.64 -10.16 11.75
CA ASP A 132 -14.00 -10.65 11.60
C ASP A 132 -14.05 -11.63 10.41
N GLU A 133 -14.20 -12.91 10.70
CA GLU A 133 -14.22 -13.98 9.70
C GLU A 133 -15.35 -13.82 8.68
N GLU A 134 -16.53 -13.34 9.11
CA GLU A 134 -17.64 -13.07 8.20
C GLU A 134 -17.33 -11.95 7.22
N LYS A 135 -16.69 -10.88 7.68
CA LYS A 135 -16.25 -9.79 6.80
C LYS A 135 -15.19 -10.27 5.82
N LEU A 136 -14.24 -11.07 6.30
CA LEU A 136 -13.21 -11.65 5.44
C LEU A 136 -13.83 -12.52 4.35
N LYS A 137 -14.73 -13.44 4.72
CA LYS A 137 -15.45 -14.30 3.76
C LYS A 137 -16.19 -13.45 2.72
N LYS A 138 -16.97 -12.48 3.14
CA LYS A 138 -17.73 -11.59 2.23
C LYS A 138 -16.82 -10.81 1.28
N ILE A 139 -15.64 -10.38 1.74
CA ILE A 139 -14.67 -9.70 0.89
C ILE A 139 -14.09 -10.68 -0.14
N LEU A 140 -13.70 -11.88 0.27
CA LEU A 140 -13.18 -12.91 -0.63
C LEU A 140 -14.22 -13.31 -1.69
N ASP A 141 -15.49 -13.51 -1.29
CA ASP A 141 -16.59 -13.77 -2.21
C ASP A 141 -16.77 -12.63 -3.23
N ASN A 142 -16.70 -11.37 -2.77
CA ASN A 142 -16.76 -10.21 -3.66
C ASN A 142 -15.58 -10.13 -4.65
N LEU A 143 -14.46 -10.72 -4.32
CA LEU A 143 -13.27 -10.79 -5.14
C LEU A 143 -13.26 -11.99 -6.09
N GLY A 144 -14.25 -12.88 -6.00
CA GLY A 144 -14.34 -14.10 -6.81
C GLY A 144 -13.36 -15.19 -6.37
N PHE A 145 -12.88 -15.13 -5.14
CA PHE A 145 -12.18 -16.25 -4.52
C PHE A 145 -13.25 -17.19 -3.96
N ASP A 146 -13.52 -18.26 -4.69
CA ASP A 146 -14.32 -19.37 -4.19
C ASP A 146 -13.63 -19.98 -2.96
N GLU A 147 -14.43 -20.53 -2.05
CA GLU A 147 -13.98 -21.07 -0.76
C GLU A 147 -12.65 -21.81 -0.88
N ILE A 148 -11.66 -21.34 -0.13
CA ILE A 148 -10.48 -22.16 0.16
C ILE A 148 -10.97 -23.31 1.01
N SER A 149 -11.20 -24.45 0.35
CA SER A 149 -11.53 -25.73 0.97
C SER A 149 -10.36 -26.23 1.82
#